data_8fdaaa1a2abb3c6d2701bda04a172e0d
#
_entry.id   8fdaaa1a2abb3c6d2701bda04a172e0d
#
_cell.length_a   1.000
_cell.length_b   1.000
_cell.length_c   1.000
_cell.angle_alpha   90.00
_cell.angle_beta   90.00
_cell.angle_gamma   90.00
#
_symmetry.space_group_name_H-M   'P 1'
#
loop_
_entity.id
_entity.type
_entity.pdbx_description
1 polymer ?
#
loop_
_entity_poly.entity_id
_entity_poly.type
_entity_poly.pdbx_seq_one_letter_code
_entity_poly.pdbx_strand_id
1 'polypeptide(L)'
;YATNFILEHPIAAVFLEMGLGKSVITLTAIFDLCLDSFEIGKVLVIAPLRVARDTWPAEINKWEHLKGLEYSVAIGTEQERLAALRKPASVYLINRENVDWLVNKSGIPFDYDMVVIDELSSFKSYGAKRFKSLLKVRPRAKRIVGLTGTPSSNGLMDLWAEFRILDMGKRLGRYITHYRNS
;
A
#
# COMPACT_ATOMS: atom_id res chain seq x y z
N TYR A 1 -17.58 6.43 -0.64
CA TYR A 1 -17.71 5.25 -1.51
C TYR A 1 -16.39 4.54 -1.71
N ALA A 2 -15.32 5.26 -2.04
CA ALA A 2 -14.02 4.63 -2.25
C ALA A 2 -13.49 3.98 -0.98
N THR A 3 -13.67 4.60 0.17
CA THR A 3 -13.28 4.00 1.44
C THR A 3 -14.03 2.68 1.66
N ASN A 4 -15.33 2.68 1.45
CA ASN A 4 -16.12 1.47 1.60
C ASN A 4 -15.70 0.38 0.62
N PHE A 5 -15.35 0.76 -0.60
CA PHE A 5 -14.85 -0.19 -1.57
C PHE A 5 -13.60 -0.91 -1.05
N ILE A 6 -12.67 -0.17 -0.49
CA ILE A 6 -11.46 -0.76 0.08
C ILE A 6 -11.80 -1.68 1.25
N LEU A 7 -12.72 -1.28 2.11
CA LEU A 7 -13.13 -2.07 3.26
C LEU A 7 -13.78 -3.39 2.86
N GLU A 8 -14.56 -3.38 1.79
CA GLU A 8 -15.30 -4.55 1.32
C GLU A 8 -14.48 -5.50 0.46
N HIS A 9 -13.38 -5.02 -0.11
CA HIS A 9 -12.62 -5.80 -1.09
C HIS A 9 -11.18 -5.97 -0.64
N PRO A 10 -10.81 -7.15 -0.16
CA PRO A 10 -9.43 -7.41 0.29
C PRO A 10 -8.37 -7.20 -0.79
N ILE A 11 -8.75 -7.39 -2.05
CA ILE A 11 -7.85 -7.12 -3.17
C ILE A 11 -8.52 -6.09 -4.06
N ALA A 12 -7.94 -4.91 -4.12
CA ALA A 12 -8.55 -3.80 -4.83
C ALA A 12 -7.54 -2.95 -5.58
N ALA A 13 -7.92 -2.50 -6.75
CA ALA A 13 -7.20 -1.44 -7.45
C ALA A 13 -8.14 -0.25 -7.58
N VAL A 14 -7.68 0.89 -7.14
CA VAL A 14 -8.50 2.10 -7.09
C VAL A 14 -7.87 3.16 -7.97
N PHE A 15 -8.63 3.63 -8.97
CA PHE A 15 -8.19 4.70 -9.84
C PHE A 15 -8.78 6.00 -9.36
N LEU A 16 -7.93 6.90 -8.91
CA LEU A 16 -8.33 8.22 -8.43
C LEU A 16 -7.65 9.28 -9.27
N GLU A 17 -8.33 10.40 -9.47
CA GLU A 17 -7.71 11.51 -10.15
C GLU A 17 -6.51 12.01 -9.34
N MET A 18 -5.50 12.46 -10.07
CA MET A 18 -4.23 12.83 -9.49
C MET A 18 -4.38 13.87 -8.37
N GLY A 19 -3.73 13.60 -7.26
CA GLY A 19 -3.63 14.57 -6.17
C GLY A 19 -4.88 14.75 -5.33
N LEU A 20 -5.94 13.99 -5.59
CA LEU A 20 -7.22 14.29 -4.95
C LEU A 20 -7.66 13.21 -3.97
N GLY A 21 -7.14 13.27 -2.78
CA GLY A 21 -7.70 12.53 -1.66
C GLY A 21 -7.42 11.04 -1.61
N LYS A 22 -6.58 10.49 -2.50
CA LYS A 22 -6.34 9.04 -2.49
C LYS A 22 -5.70 8.57 -1.19
N SER A 23 -4.80 9.34 -0.63
CA SER A 23 -4.14 8.96 0.63
C SER A 23 -5.11 9.06 1.80
N VAL A 24 -5.92 10.11 1.87
CA VAL A 24 -6.87 10.23 2.98
C VAL A 24 -7.96 9.17 2.92
N ILE A 25 -8.42 8.82 1.72
CA ILE A 25 -9.41 7.76 1.53
C ILE A 25 -8.84 6.43 2.03
N THR A 26 -7.62 6.12 1.63
CA THR A 26 -6.95 4.89 2.03
C THR A 26 -6.66 4.88 3.53
N LEU A 27 -6.18 6.00 4.08
CA LEU A 27 -5.91 6.12 5.51
C LEU A 27 -7.17 5.98 6.34
N THR A 28 -8.30 6.46 5.85
CA THR A 28 -9.58 6.30 6.54
C THR A 28 -9.96 4.82 6.60
N ALA A 29 -9.77 4.09 5.52
CA ALA A 29 -10.01 2.65 5.51
C ALA A 29 -9.06 1.92 6.46
N ILE A 30 -7.79 2.30 6.47
CA ILE A 30 -6.80 1.73 7.38
C ILE A 30 -7.19 1.97 8.83
N PHE A 31 -7.60 3.19 9.16
CA PHE A 31 -8.03 3.53 10.50
C PHE A 31 -9.16 2.62 10.96
N ASP A 32 -10.16 2.43 10.10
CA ASP A 32 -11.27 1.57 10.42
C ASP A 32 -10.83 0.12 10.66
N LEU A 33 -9.98 -0.40 9.80
CA LEU A 33 -9.52 -1.79 9.90
C LEU A 33 -8.61 -2.02 11.10
N CYS A 34 -7.79 -1.04 11.46
CA CYS A 34 -6.85 -1.19 12.57
C CYS A 34 -7.47 -0.85 13.92
N LEU A 35 -8.22 0.23 14.01
CA LEU A 35 -8.64 0.79 15.29
C LEU A 35 -10.12 0.59 15.60
N ASP A 36 -10.97 0.43 14.60
CA ASP A 36 -12.39 0.23 14.83
C ASP A 36 -12.77 -1.24 14.77
N SER A 37 -12.43 -1.93 13.70
CA SER A 37 -12.81 -3.34 13.55
C SER A 37 -11.71 -4.32 13.97
N PHE A 38 -10.49 -3.85 14.16
CA PHE A 38 -9.35 -4.66 14.56
C PHE A 38 -9.08 -5.85 13.62
N GLU A 39 -9.39 -5.69 12.35
CA GLU A 39 -9.18 -6.77 11.37
C GLU A 39 -7.74 -6.91 10.95
N ILE A 40 -6.97 -5.83 11.02
CA ILE A 40 -5.56 -5.84 10.64
C ILE A 40 -4.71 -5.18 11.72
N GLY A 41 -3.46 -5.61 11.82
CA GLY A 41 -2.53 -5.07 12.81
C GLY A 41 -1.48 -4.15 12.22
N LYS A 42 -0.93 -4.52 11.06
CA LYS A 42 0.13 -3.73 10.41
C LYS A 42 -0.17 -3.52 8.95
N VAL A 43 0.14 -2.31 8.48
CA VAL A 43 -0.02 -1.92 7.08
C VAL A 43 1.32 -1.45 6.55
N LEU A 44 1.68 -1.92 5.38
CA LEU A 44 2.85 -1.43 4.65
C LEU A 44 2.37 -0.58 3.47
N VAL A 45 2.81 0.66 3.41
CA VAL A 45 2.54 1.55 2.28
C VAL A 45 3.82 1.71 1.47
N ILE A 46 3.76 1.30 0.21
CA ILE A 46 4.88 1.39 -0.72
C ILE A 46 4.57 2.54 -1.67
N ALA A 47 5.45 3.54 -1.72
CA ALA A 47 5.20 4.75 -2.49
C ALA A 47 6.51 5.30 -3.06
N PRO A 48 6.43 6.24 -4.01
CA PRO A 48 7.63 6.99 -4.41
C PRO A 48 8.24 7.72 -3.21
N LEU A 49 9.54 7.92 -3.23
CA LEU A 49 10.28 8.45 -2.09
C LEU A 49 9.64 9.69 -1.45
N ARG A 50 9.34 10.70 -2.26
CA ARG A 50 8.77 11.93 -1.71
C ARG A 50 7.40 11.72 -1.12
N VAL A 51 6.63 10.85 -1.72
CA VAL A 51 5.28 10.56 -1.28
C VAL A 51 5.31 9.82 0.06
N ALA A 52 6.19 8.83 0.18
CA ALA A 52 6.36 8.09 1.42
C ALA A 52 6.92 8.96 2.54
N ARG A 53 7.85 9.85 2.21
CA ARG A 53 8.50 10.71 3.19
C ARG A 53 7.63 11.87 3.65
N ASP A 54 6.94 12.52 2.71
CA ASP A 54 6.28 13.80 2.96
C ASP A 54 4.75 13.75 2.89
N THR A 55 4.22 13.17 1.83
CA THR A 55 2.78 13.25 1.54
C THR A 55 1.94 12.45 2.52
N TRP A 56 2.25 11.19 2.71
CA TRP A 56 1.49 10.34 3.61
C TRP A 56 1.58 10.79 5.07
N PRO A 57 2.77 11.13 5.59
CA PRO A 57 2.84 11.66 6.96
C PRO A 57 2.07 12.96 7.14
N ALA A 58 2.13 13.87 6.15
CA ALA A 58 1.39 15.12 6.22
C ALA A 58 -0.12 14.87 6.27
N GLU A 59 -0.62 13.91 5.50
CA GLU A 59 -2.04 13.58 5.51
C GLU A 59 -2.46 12.96 6.84
N ILE A 60 -1.65 12.09 7.42
CA ILE A 60 -1.96 11.50 8.72
C ILE A 60 -2.06 12.59 9.78
N ASN A 61 -1.14 13.55 9.76
CA ASN A 61 -1.10 14.60 10.74
C ASN A 61 -2.15 15.68 10.52
N LYS A 62 -2.63 15.84 9.29
CA LYS A 62 -3.56 16.88 8.91
C LYS A 62 -5.00 16.60 9.36
N TRP A 63 -5.44 15.37 9.26
CA TRP A 63 -6.84 15.02 9.44
C TRP A 63 -7.14 14.62 10.87
N GLU A 64 -8.15 15.27 11.43
CA GLU A 64 -8.56 15.06 12.81
C GLU A 64 -9.00 13.61 13.06
N HIS A 65 -9.72 13.03 12.11
CA HIS A 65 -10.23 11.68 12.29
C HIS A 65 -9.15 10.59 12.18
N LEU A 66 -7.92 10.97 11.81
CA LEU A 66 -6.80 10.03 11.76
C LEU A 66 -5.92 10.10 13.00
N LYS A 67 -6.27 10.90 13.97
CA LYS A 67 -5.54 10.95 15.24
C LYS A 67 -5.62 9.59 15.91
N GLY A 68 -4.49 9.15 16.43
CA GLY A 68 -4.39 7.81 17.00
C GLY A 68 -3.79 6.78 16.06
N LEU A 69 -3.71 7.10 14.78
CA LEU A 69 -3.05 6.21 13.83
C LEU A 69 -1.55 6.45 13.87
N GLU A 70 -0.81 5.51 14.43
CA GLU A 70 0.63 5.65 14.54
C GLU A 70 1.31 5.17 13.27
N TYR A 71 2.35 5.86 12.85
CA TYR A 71 3.07 5.52 11.62
C TYR A 71 4.58 5.61 11.84
N SER A 72 5.32 4.91 10.97
CA SER A 72 6.77 4.94 10.98
C SER A 72 7.28 5.01 9.54
N VAL A 73 8.23 5.91 9.28
CA VAL A 73 8.76 6.14 7.93
C VAL A 73 10.11 5.46 7.80
N ALA A 74 10.16 4.40 7.00
CA ALA A 74 11.36 3.58 6.81
C ALA A 74 12.10 4.00 5.54
N ILE A 75 12.83 5.10 5.65
CA ILE A 75 13.59 5.69 4.54
C ILE A 75 14.97 6.07 5.05
N GLY A 76 15.90 6.30 4.13
CA GLY A 76 17.25 6.74 4.46
C GLY A 76 18.24 5.60 4.48
N THR A 77 19.19 5.63 5.39
CA THR A 77 20.20 4.57 5.49
C THR A 77 19.59 3.26 5.95
N GLU A 78 20.32 2.18 5.76
CA GLU A 78 19.84 0.88 6.20
C GLU A 78 19.55 0.87 7.71
N GLN A 79 20.42 1.51 8.51
CA GLN A 79 20.22 1.58 9.95
C GLN A 79 18.94 2.36 10.29
N GLU A 80 18.71 3.46 9.60
CA GLU A 80 17.50 4.25 9.80
C GLU A 80 16.23 3.46 9.41
N ARG A 81 16.30 2.72 8.32
CA ARG A 81 15.18 1.89 7.89
C ARG A 81 14.89 0.78 8.89
N LEU A 82 15.93 0.11 9.37
CA LEU A 82 15.76 -0.96 10.35
C LEU A 82 15.16 -0.44 11.67
N ALA A 83 15.64 0.70 12.14
CA ALA A 83 15.09 1.31 13.34
C ALA A 83 13.60 1.65 13.16
N ALA A 84 13.26 2.22 12.01
CA ALA A 84 11.87 2.57 11.71
C ALA A 84 10.95 1.35 11.62
N LEU A 85 11.45 0.26 11.02
CA LEU A 85 10.66 -0.95 10.86
C LEU A 85 10.47 -1.71 12.16
N ARG A 86 11.37 -1.51 13.12
CA ARG A 86 11.25 -2.12 14.44
C ARG A 86 10.41 -1.31 15.40
N LYS A 87 10.11 -0.06 15.06
CA LYS A 87 9.29 0.81 15.88
C LYS A 87 7.84 0.32 15.86
N PRO A 88 7.15 0.25 17.00
CA PRO A 88 5.75 -0.12 17.01
C PRO A 88 4.91 0.94 16.29
N ALA A 89 4.12 0.53 15.33
CA ALA A 89 3.23 1.41 14.60
C ALA A 89 2.17 0.59 13.88
N SER A 90 1.13 1.25 13.42
CA SER A 90 0.10 0.61 12.59
C SER A 90 0.44 0.71 11.11
N VAL A 91 1.08 1.81 10.70
CA VAL A 91 1.39 2.06 9.30
C VAL A 91 2.89 2.24 9.14
N TYR A 92 3.47 1.50 8.22
CA TYR A 92 4.88 1.62 7.86
C TYR A 92 4.96 2.12 6.44
N LEU A 93 5.74 3.17 6.23
CA LEU A 93 5.89 3.81 4.93
C LEU A 93 7.30 3.55 4.41
N ILE A 94 7.39 3.00 3.22
CA ILE A 94 8.68 2.69 2.61
C ILE A 94 8.66 3.14 1.15
N ASN A 95 9.80 3.63 0.66
CA ASN A 95 9.90 3.97 -0.74
C ASN A 95 10.10 2.69 -1.57
N ARG A 96 9.51 2.67 -2.75
CA ARG A 96 9.47 1.47 -3.59
C ARG A 96 10.85 0.92 -3.93
N GLU A 97 11.87 1.76 -3.94
CA GLU A 97 13.25 1.34 -4.21
C GLU A 97 13.80 0.37 -3.18
N ASN A 98 13.22 0.34 -1.99
CA ASN A 98 13.69 -0.50 -0.90
C ASN A 98 12.85 -1.76 -0.66
N VAL A 99 11.91 -2.06 -1.55
CA VAL A 99 11.04 -3.24 -1.38
C VAL A 99 11.86 -4.53 -1.46
N ASP A 100 12.74 -4.65 -2.44
CA ASP A 100 13.58 -5.84 -2.55
C ASP A 100 14.46 -6.01 -1.31
N TRP A 101 15.04 -4.93 -0.82
CA TRP A 101 15.82 -4.95 0.40
C TRP A 101 14.99 -5.43 1.59
N LEU A 102 13.78 -4.90 1.73
CA LEU A 102 12.90 -5.28 2.83
C LEU A 102 12.60 -6.78 2.82
N VAL A 103 12.26 -7.30 1.65
CA VAL A 103 11.84 -8.70 1.53
C VAL A 103 13.01 -9.66 1.65
N ASN A 104 14.14 -9.34 1.02
CA ASN A 104 15.22 -10.31 0.86
C ASN A 104 16.47 -10.06 1.72
N LYS A 105 16.66 -8.85 2.22
CA LYS A 105 17.91 -8.47 2.86
C LYS A 105 17.78 -7.89 4.26
N SER A 106 16.61 -7.39 4.62
CA SER A 106 16.47 -6.67 5.90
C SER A 106 16.50 -7.56 7.11
N GLY A 107 16.10 -8.80 6.96
CA GLY A 107 15.93 -9.70 8.13
C GLY A 107 14.66 -9.41 8.91
N ILE A 108 13.90 -8.41 8.53
CA ILE A 108 12.62 -8.08 9.17
C ILE A 108 11.54 -9.03 8.66
N PRO A 109 10.78 -9.69 9.53
CA PRO A 109 9.67 -10.53 9.05
C PRO A 109 8.64 -9.71 8.28
N PHE A 110 8.16 -10.26 7.17
CA PHE A 110 7.10 -9.60 6.40
C PHE A 110 5.77 -10.03 7.01
N ASP A 111 5.35 -9.30 8.03
CA ASP A 111 4.15 -9.59 8.80
C ASP A 111 3.08 -8.50 8.64
N TYR A 112 3.03 -7.89 7.47
CA TYR A 112 2.06 -6.84 7.18
C TYR A 112 0.77 -7.46 6.68
N ASP A 113 -0.32 -7.18 7.39
CA ASP A 113 -1.63 -7.72 7.02
C ASP A 113 -2.20 -7.06 5.79
N MET A 114 -1.83 -5.81 5.55
CA MET A 114 -2.30 -5.04 4.40
C MET A 114 -1.12 -4.37 3.72
N VAL A 115 -1.12 -4.41 2.40
CA VAL A 115 -0.11 -3.73 1.59
C VAL A 115 -0.82 -2.74 0.67
N VAL A 116 -0.36 -1.51 0.67
CA VAL A 116 -0.86 -0.46 -0.22
C VAL A 116 0.27 -0.09 -1.17
N ILE A 117 0.00 -0.14 -2.45
CA ILE A 117 0.97 0.27 -3.48
C ILE A 117 0.48 1.57 -4.09
N ASP A 118 1.15 2.66 -3.75
CA ASP A 118 0.84 3.98 -4.31
C ASP A 118 1.57 4.11 -5.65
N GLU A 119 0.89 4.63 -6.65
CA GLU A 119 1.36 4.69 -8.02
C GLU A 119 1.63 3.29 -8.59
N LEU A 120 0.58 2.48 -8.57
CA LEU A 120 0.65 1.09 -9.04
C LEU A 120 1.18 0.99 -10.46
N SER A 121 0.78 1.90 -11.34
CA SER A 121 1.19 1.88 -12.74
C SER A 121 2.69 1.98 -12.94
N SER A 122 3.39 2.70 -12.06
CA SER A 122 4.82 2.86 -12.18
C SER A 122 5.62 1.86 -11.35
N PHE A 123 4.99 1.09 -10.51
CA PHE A 123 5.68 0.15 -9.63
C PHE A 123 6.46 -0.90 -10.43
N LYS A 124 5.80 -1.50 -11.42
CA LYS A 124 6.41 -2.53 -12.27
C LYS A 124 7.46 -1.95 -13.20
N SER A 125 7.22 -0.76 -13.75
CA SER A 125 8.13 -0.18 -14.74
C SER A 125 9.49 0.20 -14.19
N TYR A 126 9.63 0.41 -12.89
CA TYR A 126 10.90 0.80 -12.30
C TYR A 126 11.72 -0.37 -11.77
N GLY A 127 11.22 -1.59 -11.81
CA GLY A 127 12.03 -2.70 -11.35
C GLY A 127 11.30 -4.02 -11.26
N ALA A 128 11.62 -4.92 -12.16
CA ALA A 128 11.11 -6.28 -12.10
C ALA A 128 11.50 -6.96 -10.79
N LYS A 129 12.67 -6.63 -10.26
CA LYS A 129 13.17 -7.24 -9.03
C LYS A 129 12.28 -6.91 -7.83
N ARG A 130 11.90 -5.65 -7.67
CA ARG A 130 11.02 -5.26 -6.56
C ARG A 130 9.64 -5.89 -6.70
N PHE A 131 9.17 -6.01 -7.93
CA PHE A 131 7.89 -6.63 -8.19
C PHE A 131 7.93 -8.12 -7.83
N LYS A 132 8.96 -8.83 -8.25
CA LYS A 132 9.14 -10.25 -7.92
C LYS A 132 9.27 -10.46 -6.42
N SER A 133 9.97 -9.57 -5.74
CA SER A 133 10.12 -9.65 -4.29
C SER A 133 8.77 -9.52 -3.59
N LEU A 134 7.94 -8.58 -4.04
CA LEU A 134 6.63 -8.41 -3.46
C LEU A 134 5.73 -9.62 -3.75
N LEU A 135 5.79 -10.17 -4.94
CA LEU A 135 5.04 -11.38 -5.29
C LEU A 135 5.39 -12.55 -4.38
N LYS A 136 6.65 -12.65 -3.99
CA LYS A 136 7.12 -13.72 -3.11
C LYS A 136 6.44 -13.69 -1.76
N VAL A 137 6.14 -12.52 -1.22
CA VAL A 137 5.51 -12.36 0.09
C VAL A 137 4.02 -12.07 0.01
N ARG A 138 3.47 -11.99 -1.20
CA ARG A 138 2.07 -11.70 -1.42
C ARG A 138 1.11 -12.57 -0.60
N PRO A 139 1.32 -13.89 -0.49
CA PRO A 139 0.39 -14.73 0.26
C PRO A 139 0.31 -14.41 1.75
N ARG A 140 1.27 -13.67 2.29
CA ARG A 140 1.28 -13.29 3.70
C ARG A 140 0.37 -12.11 4.00
N ALA A 141 -0.01 -11.35 2.99
CA ALA A 141 -0.88 -10.20 3.18
C ALA A 141 -2.34 -10.60 2.99
N LYS A 142 -3.20 -10.18 3.90
CA LYS A 142 -4.63 -10.43 3.80
C LYS A 142 -5.29 -9.48 2.82
N ARG A 143 -4.75 -8.29 2.68
CA ARG A 143 -5.32 -7.26 1.81
C ARG A 143 -4.24 -6.61 0.97
N ILE A 144 -4.57 -6.30 -0.27
CA ILE A 144 -3.71 -5.52 -1.16
C ILE A 144 -4.54 -4.47 -1.85
N VAL A 145 -4.06 -3.23 -1.80
CA VAL A 145 -4.70 -2.11 -2.47
C VAL A 145 -3.70 -1.43 -3.38
N GLY A 146 -4.05 -1.28 -4.63
CA GLY A 146 -3.25 -0.52 -5.59
C GLY A 146 -3.93 0.80 -5.90
N LEU A 147 -3.18 1.90 -5.83
CA LEU A 147 -3.67 3.24 -6.12
C LEU A 147 -2.97 3.79 -7.34
N THR A 148 -3.70 4.43 -8.22
CA THR A 148 -3.10 5.08 -9.38
C THR A 148 -4.01 6.18 -9.91
N GLY A 149 -3.40 7.21 -10.47
CA GLY A 149 -4.11 8.27 -11.17
C GLY A 149 -4.11 8.11 -12.68
N THR A 150 -3.47 7.05 -13.20
CA THR A 150 -3.35 6.85 -14.64
C THR A 150 -3.93 5.50 -15.03
N PRO A 151 -5.19 5.42 -15.34
CA PRO A 151 -5.88 4.14 -15.50
C PRO A 151 -5.67 3.40 -16.82
N SER A 152 -5.01 3.97 -17.79
CA SER A 152 -5.08 3.46 -19.15
C SER A 152 -3.97 2.51 -19.58
N SER A 153 -3.17 1.98 -18.70
CA SER A 153 -2.03 1.16 -19.09
C SER A 153 -2.36 -0.32 -19.14
N ASN A 154 -2.02 -0.98 -20.23
CA ASN A 154 -2.12 -2.44 -20.31
C ASN A 154 -1.20 -3.10 -19.29
N GLY A 155 -0.05 -2.51 -19.03
CA GLY A 155 0.86 -3.02 -18.01
C GLY A 155 0.25 -3.01 -16.62
N LEU A 156 -0.63 -2.05 -16.33
CA LEU A 156 -1.32 -2.00 -15.07
C LEU A 156 -2.28 -3.19 -14.91
N MET A 157 -3.00 -3.52 -15.97
CA MET A 157 -3.90 -4.67 -15.94
C MET A 157 -3.13 -5.98 -15.79
N ASP A 158 -1.99 -6.09 -16.45
CA ASP A 158 -1.15 -7.28 -16.33
C ASP A 158 -0.62 -7.42 -14.91
N LEU A 159 -0.15 -6.33 -14.31
CA LEU A 159 0.31 -6.32 -12.94
C LEU A 159 -0.77 -6.80 -11.99
N TRP A 160 -1.97 -6.28 -12.16
CA TRP A 160 -3.10 -6.65 -11.31
C TRP A 160 -3.48 -8.11 -11.48
N ALA A 161 -3.46 -8.59 -12.73
CA ALA A 161 -3.74 -9.99 -13.01
C ALA A 161 -2.73 -10.92 -12.34
N GLU A 162 -1.46 -10.54 -12.32
CA GLU A 162 -0.44 -11.35 -11.65
C GLU A 162 -0.69 -11.43 -10.15
N PHE A 163 -1.08 -10.33 -9.51
CA PHE A 163 -1.46 -10.37 -8.11
C PHE A 163 -2.65 -11.30 -7.87
N ARG A 164 -3.61 -11.30 -8.77
CA ARG A 164 -4.76 -12.18 -8.64
C ARG A 164 -4.39 -13.64 -8.76
N ILE A 165 -3.48 -13.96 -9.66
CA ILE A 165 -3.02 -15.33 -9.82
C ILE A 165 -2.38 -15.81 -8.53
N LEU A 166 -1.59 -14.97 -7.89
CA LEU A 166 -0.96 -15.33 -6.63
C LEU A 166 -1.94 -15.48 -5.48
N ASP A 167 -3.12 -14.96 -5.61
CA ASP A 167 -4.18 -15.20 -4.65
C ASP A 167 -4.82 -16.57 -4.90
N MET A 168 -4.17 -17.39 -5.68
CA MET A 168 -4.55 -18.77 -5.98
C MET A 168 -5.91 -18.90 -6.63
N GLY A 169 -6.26 -17.91 -7.40
CA GLY A 169 -7.51 -17.90 -8.14
C GLY A 169 -8.74 -17.82 -7.28
N LYS A 170 -8.59 -17.62 -5.98
CA LYS A 170 -9.71 -17.54 -5.12
C LYS A 170 -10.58 -16.37 -5.42
N ARG A 171 -9.99 -15.29 -5.80
CA ARG A 171 -10.74 -14.11 -5.98
C ARG A 171 -10.85 -13.83 -7.38
N LEU A 172 -11.98 -13.95 -7.80
CA LEU A 172 -12.26 -13.59 -9.09
C LEU A 172 -12.43 -12.17 -9.21
N GLY A 173 -12.43 -11.47 -8.16
CA GLY A 173 -12.72 -10.10 -8.14
C GLY A 173 -11.74 -9.33 -8.91
N ARG A 174 -12.15 -8.74 -9.93
CA ARG A 174 -11.41 -7.77 -10.58
C ARG A 174 -11.94 -6.50 -10.10
N TYR A 175 -11.55 -6.10 -8.94
CA TYR A 175 -12.12 -4.93 -8.32
C TYR A 175 -11.31 -3.73 -8.74
N ILE A 176 -11.58 -3.24 -9.93
CA ILE A 176 -10.97 -2.03 -10.44
C ILE A 176 -12.05 -0.97 -10.50
N THR A 177 -11.83 0.12 -9.82
CA THR A 177 -12.82 1.18 -9.74
C THR A 177 -12.22 2.51 -10.16
N HIS A 178 -12.95 3.22 -11.01
CA HIS A 178 -12.57 4.55 -11.42
C HIS A 178 -13.31 5.57 -10.59
N TYR A 179 -12.58 6.54 -10.08
CA TYR A 179 -13.19 7.64 -9.36
C TYR A 179 -12.82 8.94 -10.04
N ARG A 180 -13.80 9.75 -10.24
CA ARG A 180 -13.59 11.11 -10.70
C ARG A 180 -14.12 12.03 -9.65
N ASN A 181 -13.35 13.04 -9.31
CA ASN A 181 -13.83 14.07 -8.46
C ASN A 181 -14.58 15.04 -9.32
N SER A 182 -15.79 15.18 -9.03
CA SER A 182 -16.63 16.14 -9.75
C SER A 182 -16.67 17.45 -9.01
#